data_ffb9a4de57b5e8afdb1b8f3ed72b90a6
#
_entry.id   ffb9a4de57b5e8afdb1b8f3ed72b90a6
#
_cell.length_a   1.000
_cell.length_b   1.000
_cell.length_c   1.000
_cell.angle_alpha   90.00
_cell.angle_beta   90.00
_cell.angle_gamma   90.00
#
_symmetry.space_group_name_H-M   'P 1'
#
loop_
_entity.id
_entity.type
_entity.pdbx_description
1 polymer ?
#
loop_
_entity_poly.entity_id
_entity_poly.type
_entity_poly.pdbx_seq_one_letter_code
_entity_poly.pdbx_strand_id
1 'polypeptide(L)'
;MRVISYNLRENHAAGELVPLVDSHDPDVLCLQECGATGLPERIGELKLAGATRRNRLGLALYYRERRFELIACENFALKKSLHDHLLAPADERVVGTRLEDTEEDRQVVVASFHASPLTAVNSLRRAQIESAHTKLRELGPGLPALMVGDFNYPWFHKSLRARMVESGFELNRSDRTTYARYKYFRGHFDFATSTGLEIGGVTTLPGGVSDHKPILVSASYRSESEDRLSA
;
A
#
# COMPACT_ATOMS: atom_id res chain seq x y z
N MET A 1 -1.59 -13.74 6.21
CA MET A 1 -0.90 -12.44 6.35
C MET A 1 -1.92 -11.32 6.54
N ARG A 2 -1.69 -10.41 7.50
CA ARG A 2 -2.53 -9.23 7.81
C ARG A 2 -1.74 -7.96 7.54
N VAL A 3 -2.25 -7.11 6.66
CA VAL A 3 -1.55 -5.89 6.26
C VAL A 3 -2.43 -4.68 6.55
N ILE A 4 -1.91 -3.71 7.31
CA ILE A 4 -2.56 -2.42 7.53
C ILE A 4 -1.96 -1.38 6.58
N SER A 5 -2.83 -0.56 5.97
CA SER A 5 -2.42 0.65 5.27
C SER A 5 -3.09 1.86 5.90
N TYR A 6 -2.31 2.93 6.12
CA TYR A 6 -2.80 4.16 6.73
C TYR A 6 -2.11 5.42 6.17
N ASN A 7 -2.89 6.31 5.58
CA ASN A 7 -2.44 7.66 5.22
C ASN A 7 -2.51 8.54 6.48
N LEU A 8 -1.36 9.04 6.93
CA LEU A 8 -1.20 9.76 8.20
C LEU A 8 -1.54 11.26 8.11
N ARG A 9 -1.95 11.75 6.95
CA ARG A 9 -2.24 13.17 6.74
C ARG A 9 -1.10 14.06 7.25
N GLU A 10 -0.03 14.15 6.48
CA GLU A 10 1.17 14.92 6.86
C GLU A 10 1.70 14.60 8.27
N ASN A 11 1.70 13.31 8.61
CA ASN A 11 2.15 12.79 9.90
C ASN A 11 1.26 13.13 11.14
N HIS A 12 0.09 13.74 10.96
CA HIS A 12 -0.78 14.10 12.08
C HIS A 12 -1.26 12.90 12.89
N ALA A 13 -1.47 11.76 12.24
CA ALA A 13 -1.95 10.54 12.89
C ALA A 13 -0.82 9.62 13.43
N ALA A 14 0.43 10.08 13.46
CA ALA A 14 1.56 9.26 13.92
C ALA A 14 1.39 8.72 15.35
N GLY A 15 0.75 9.50 16.25
CA GLY A 15 0.48 9.06 17.62
C GLY A 15 -0.51 7.91 17.76
N GLU A 16 -1.23 7.56 16.69
CA GLU A 16 -2.21 6.47 16.68
C GLU A 16 -1.59 5.10 16.31
N LEU A 17 -0.34 5.09 15.82
CA LEU A 17 0.25 3.89 15.22
C LEU A 17 0.47 2.76 16.22
N VAL A 18 0.96 3.03 17.43
CA VAL A 18 1.17 2.00 18.46
C VAL A 18 -0.16 1.38 18.89
N PRO A 19 -1.20 2.14 19.31
CA PRO A 19 -2.52 1.58 19.60
C PRO A 19 -3.14 0.81 18.43
N LEU A 20 -2.92 1.26 17.19
CA LEU A 20 -3.43 0.58 15.99
C LEU A 20 -2.77 -0.79 15.80
N VAL A 21 -1.45 -0.86 15.95
CA VAL A 21 -0.68 -2.10 15.85
C VAL A 21 -1.07 -3.06 16.98
N ASP A 22 -1.14 -2.57 18.22
CA ASP A 22 -1.48 -3.40 19.39
C ASP A 22 -2.90 -3.98 19.29
N SER A 23 -3.86 -3.19 18.79
CA SER A 23 -5.26 -3.62 18.69
C SER A 23 -5.52 -4.59 17.54
N HIS A 24 -4.77 -4.50 16.45
CA HIS A 24 -5.06 -5.25 15.24
C HIS A 24 -4.00 -6.28 14.87
N ASP A 25 -2.87 -6.32 15.57
CA ASP A 25 -1.77 -7.28 15.40
C ASP A 25 -1.43 -7.56 13.93
N PRO A 26 -1.06 -6.54 13.12
CA PRO A 26 -0.72 -6.73 11.73
C PRO A 26 0.65 -7.38 11.57
N ASP A 27 0.84 -8.06 10.45
CA ASP A 27 2.12 -8.59 10.03
C ASP A 27 2.97 -7.54 9.29
N VAL A 28 2.29 -6.65 8.54
CA VAL A 28 2.91 -5.55 7.80
C VAL A 28 2.08 -4.28 7.98
N LEU A 29 2.78 -3.14 8.10
CA LEU A 29 2.18 -1.80 8.18
C LEU A 29 2.75 -0.91 7.07
N CYS A 30 1.88 -0.42 6.20
CA CYS A 30 2.17 0.45 5.09
C CYS A 30 1.66 1.86 5.37
N LEU A 31 2.55 2.84 5.43
CA LEU A 31 2.21 4.22 5.76
C LEU A 31 2.34 5.14 4.55
N GLN A 32 1.44 6.11 4.44
CA GLN A 32 1.48 7.20 3.48
C GLN A 32 1.41 8.54 4.24
N GLU A 33 1.97 9.58 3.63
CA GLU A 33 2.09 10.92 4.22
C GLU A 33 2.76 10.92 5.61
N CYS A 34 3.68 9.99 5.85
CA CYS A 34 4.51 9.98 7.05
C CYS A 34 5.67 10.97 6.91
N GLY A 35 6.23 11.42 8.03
CA GLY A 35 7.40 12.29 8.04
C GLY A 35 8.60 11.57 7.41
N ALA A 36 9.38 12.29 6.59
CA ALA A 36 10.60 11.72 5.99
C ALA A 36 11.76 11.60 6.99
N THR A 37 11.65 12.25 8.15
CA THR A 37 12.66 12.27 9.21
C THR A 37 12.02 11.87 10.53
N GLY A 38 12.78 11.13 11.36
CA GLY A 38 12.33 10.77 12.72
C GLY A 38 11.31 9.63 12.76
N LEU A 39 11.20 8.82 11.69
CA LEU A 39 10.46 7.56 11.76
C LEU A 39 11.11 6.64 12.80
N PRO A 40 10.35 6.07 13.74
CA PRO A 40 10.89 5.13 14.71
C PRO A 40 11.38 3.86 13.99
N GLU A 41 12.45 3.26 14.49
CA GLU A 41 12.94 1.97 13.99
C GLU A 41 11.90 0.86 14.19
N ARG A 42 11.05 1.01 15.21
CA ARG A 42 9.98 0.06 15.54
C ARG A 42 8.67 0.77 15.89
N ILE A 43 7.57 0.13 15.53
CA ILE A 43 6.21 0.45 15.98
C ILE A 43 5.63 -0.84 16.55
N GLY A 44 5.55 -0.95 17.89
CA GLY A 44 5.24 -2.21 18.56
C GLY A 44 6.23 -3.31 18.14
N GLU A 45 5.71 -4.44 17.71
CA GLU A 45 6.47 -5.60 17.22
C GLU A 45 6.98 -5.47 15.77
N LEU A 46 6.64 -4.38 15.09
CA LEU A 46 6.99 -4.18 13.69
C LEU A 46 8.30 -3.39 13.56
N LYS A 47 9.20 -3.84 12.70
CA LYS A 47 10.46 -3.20 12.36
C LYS A 47 10.35 -2.46 11.04
N LEU A 48 10.99 -1.31 10.93
CA LEU A 48 11.08 -0.54 9.69
C LEU A 48 11.91 -1.32 8.64
N ALA A 49 11.27 -1.63 7.52
CA ALA A 49 11.95 -2.19 6.34
C ALA A 49 12.57 -1.07 5.50
N GLY A 50 11.84 0.01 5.29
CA GLY A 50 12.32 1.15 4.54
C GLY A 50 11.30 2.28 4.45
N ALA A 51 11.81 3.44 4.03
CA ALA A 51 11.02 4.65 3.84
C ALA A 51 11.61 5.52 2.72
N THR A 52 10.77 6.38 2.16
CA THR A 52 11.23 7.40 1.20
C THR A 52 12.14 8.41 1.90
N ARG A 53 13.18 8.88 1.21
CA ARG A 53 14.23 9.72 1.84
C ARG A 53 14.07 11.21 1.58
N ARG A 54 13.55 11.58 0.41
CA ARG A 54 13.49 12.98 -0.07
C ARG A 54 12.12 13.35 -0.58
N ASN A 55 11.09 12.77 0.00
CA ASN A 55 9.73 12.92 -0.47
C ASN A 55 8.94 13.80 0.50
N ARG A 56 8.28 14.85 0.00
CA ARG A 56 7.41 15.72 0.79
C ARG A 56 6.26 14.93 1.45
N LEU A 57 5.72 13.95 0.72
CA LEU A 57 4.69 13.04 1.19
C LEU A 57 5.33 11.65 1.37
N GLY A 58 5.97 11.44 2.53
CA GLY A 58 6.75 10.25 2.82
C GLY A 58 5.91 8.98 2.82
N LEU A 59 6.58 7.88 2.47
CA LEU A 59 6.07 6.51 2.59
C LEU A 59 6.98 5.72 3.51
N ALA A 60 6.40 4.78 4.26
CA ALA A 60 7.16 3.82 5.04
C ALA A 60 6.49 2.44 5.01
N LEU A 61 7.28 1.42 5.22
CA LEU A 61 6.82 0.05 5.38
C LEU A 61 7.53 -0.60 6.56
N TYR A 62 6.72 -1.18 7.46
CA TYR A 62 7.16 -1.94 8.62
C TYR A 62 6.68 -3.38 8.48
N TYR A 63 7.44 -4.33 9.02
CA TYR A 63 7.14 -5.75 8.98
C TYR A 63 7.46 -6.44 10.32
N ARG A 64 6.84 -7.58 10.57
CA ARG A 64 7.01 -8.40 11.76
C ARG A 64 8.21 -9.34 11.60
N GLU A 65 9.33 -9.05 12.29
CA GLU A 65 10.56 -9.83 12.18
C GLU A 65 10.43 -11.30 12.60
N ARG A 66 9.53 -11.63 13.53
CA ARG A 66 9.34 -13.03 13.94
C ARG A 66 8.71 -13.92 12.86
N ARG A 67 8.05 -13.30 11.85
CA ARG A 67 7.40 -13.99 10.74
C ARG A 67 8.13 -13.81 9.43
N PHE A 68 8.73 -12.65 9.21
CA PHE A 68 9.34 -12.33 7.92
C PHE A 68 10.83 -12.03 8.04
N GLU A 69 11.58 -12.47 7.04
CA GLU A 69 12.94 -11.99 6.77
C GLU A 69 12.91 -11.00 5.61
N LEU A 70 13.57 -9.85 5.79
CA LEU A 70 13.67 -8.83 4.75
C LEU A 70 14.76 -9.21 3.75
N ILE A 71 14.38 -9.54 2.53
CA ILE A 71 15.31 -9.89 1.43
C ILE A 71 15.74 -8.62 0.68
N ALA A 72 14.78 -7.74 0.34
CA ALA A 72 15.07 -6.49 -0.36
C ALA A 72 14.02 -5.42 0.00
N CYS A 73 14.45 -4.14 -0.07
CA CYS A 73 13.56 -3.00 0.06
C CYS A 73 14.01 -1.92 -0.93
N GLU A 74 13.09 -1.45 -1.76
CA GLU A 74 13.35 -0.45 -2.79
C GLU A 74 12.29 0.65 -2.81
N ASN A 75 12.75 1.88 -3.09
CA ASN A 75 11.88 3.04 -3.32
C ASN A 75 11.79 3.30 -4.82
N PHE A 76 10.56 3.42 -5.33
CA PHE A 76 10.35 3.66 -6.74
C PHE A 76 9.75 5.04 -6.99
N ALA A 77 10.48 5.84 -7.78
CA ALA A 77 9.98 7.07 -8.35
C ALA A 77 9.07 6.75 -9.53
N LEU A 78 7.90 7.39 -9.58
CA LEU A 78 6.95 7.26 -10.67
C LEU A 78 6.78 8.59 -11.40
N LYS A 79 6.03 8.56 -12.52
CA LYS A 79 5.77 9.76 -13.32
C LYS A 79 5.19 10.88 -12.47
N LYS A 80 5.82 12.06 -12.54
CA LYS A 80 5.45 13.25 -11.76
C LYS A 80 4.16 13.88 -12.27
N SER A 81 3.37 14.43 -11.35
CA SER A 81 2.30 15.38 -11.65
C SER A 81 2.87 16.79 -11.85
N LEU A 82 2.08 17.69 -12.41
CA LEU A 82 2.46 19.12 -12.45
C LEU A 82 2.72 19.68 -11.05
N HIS A 83 1.99 19.21 -10.06
CA HIS A 83 2.17 19.58 -8.65
C HIS A 83 3.55 19.18 -8.12
N ASP A 84 4.02 17.99 -8.50
CA ASP A 84 5.34 17.47 -8.10
C ASP A 84 6.50 18.21 -8.78
N HIS A 85 6.23 18.92 -9.89
CA HIS A 85 7.22 19.77 -10.56
C HIS A 85 7.32 21.17 -9.94
N LEU A 86 6.23 21.67 -9.37
CA LEU A 86 6.15 23.03 -8.82
C LEU A 86 6.47 23.08 -7.32
N LEU A 87 6.13 22.03 -6.58
CA LEU A 87 6.41 21.88 -5.15
C LEU A 87 7.60 20.92 -4.95
N ALA A 88 8.06 20.80 -3.69
CA ALA A 88 9.07 19.81 -3.35
C ALA A 88 8.68 18.43 -3.88
N PRO A 89 9.61 17.68 -4.52
CA PRO A 89 9.28 16.47 -5.24
C PRO A 89 8.62 15.42 -4.34
N ALA A 90 7.54 14.82 -4.85
CA ALA A 90 6.84 13.67 -4.25
C ALA A 90 6.76 12.56 -5.30
N ASP A 91 7.88 12.18 -5.88
CA ASP A 91 8.00 11.24 -6.98
C ASP A 91 8.32 9.81 -6.53
N GLU A 92 8.89 9.62 -5.34
CA GLU A 92 8.97 8.30 -4.70
C GLU A 92 7.58 7.91 -4.18
N ARG A 93 6.83 7.16 -4.98
CA ARG A 93 5.42 6.86 -4.73
C ARG A 93 5.16 5.41 -4.35
N VAL A 94 6.21 4.61 -4.26
CA VAL A 94 6.17 3.21 -3.82
C VAL A 94 7.36 2.94 -2.91
N VAL A 95 7.11 2.30 -1.78
CA VAL A 95 8.10 1.56 -1.01
C VAL A 95 7.72 0.10 -1.14
N GLY A 96 8.52 -0.68 -1.86
CA GLY A 96 8.33 -2.10 -2.09
C GLY A 96 9.33 -2.93 -1.31
N THR A 97 8.87 -4.03 -0.73
CA THR A 97 9.69 -5.02 -0.03
C THR A 97 9.50 -6.39 -0.62
N ARG A 98 10.59 -7.17 -0.67
CA ARG A 98 10.55 -8.62 -0.87
C ARG A 98 10.83 -9.27 0.47
N LEU A 99 9.89 -10.03 0.95
CA LEU A 99 9.90 -10.68 2.26
C LEU A 99 9.88 -12.20 2.10
N GLU A 100 10.65 -12.90 2.92
CA GLU A 100 10.51 -14.34 3.13
C GLU A 100 9.54 -14.55 4.29
N ASP A 101 8.40 -15.21 4.05
CA ASP A 101 7.44 -15.61 5.08
C ASP A 101 7.90 -16.97 5.66
N THR A 102 8.53 -16.93 6.82
CA THR A 102 9.12 -18.12 7.45
C THR A 102 8.08 -19.08 8.03
N GLU A 103 6.82 -18.64 8.21
CA GLU A 103 5.72 -19.51 8.65
C GLU A 103 5.15 -20.33 7.48
N GLU A 104 5.21 -19.79 6.25
CA GLU A 104 4.62 -20.41 5.05
C GLU A 104 5.70 -20.96 4.09
N ASP A 105 7.00 -20.73 4.37
CA ASP A 105 8.14 -21.06 3.52
C ASP A 105 7.98 -20.54 2.08
N ARG A 106 7.58 -19.26 1.97
CA ARG A 106 7.27 -18.58 0.70
C ARG A 106 7.73 -17.12 0.70
N GLN A 107 8.09 -16.65 -0.47
CA GLN A 107 8.39 -15.24 -0.67
C GLN A 107 7.17 -14.46 -1.16
N VAL A 108 7.10 -13.20 -0.74
CA VAL A 108 6.03 -12.28 -1.12
C VAL A 108 6.57 -10.88 -1.31
N VAL A 109 6.01 -10.14 -2.27
CA VAL A 109 6.27 -8.71 -2.43
C VAL A 109 5.13 -7.92 -1.79
N VAL A 110 5.46 -7.01 -0.86
CA VAL A 110 4.47 -6.11 -0.24
C VAL A 110 4.91 -4.67 -0.46
N ALA A 111 3.97 -3.79 -0.81
CA ALA A 111 4.29 -2.40 -1.08
C ALA A 111 3.28 -1.40 -0.48
N SER A 112 3.83 -0.28 0.02
CA SER A 112 3.10 0.94 0.32
C SER A 112 3.08 1.85 -0.90
N PHE A 113 1.89 2.31 -1.30
CA PHE A 113 1.69 3.13 -2.49
C PHE A 113 0.93 4.43 -2.17
N HIS A 114 1.33 5.53 -2.84
CA HIS A 114 0.60 6.79 -2.77
C HIS A 114 0.55 7.47 -4.14
N ALA A 115 -0.59 7.44 -4.79
CA ALA A 115 -0.80 8.05 -6.10
C ALA A 115 -0.78 9.59 -6.05
N SER A 116 -0.65 10.22 -7.20
CA SER A 116 -0.82 11.68 -7.33
C SER A 116 -2.20 12.12 -6.86
N PRO A 117 -2.32 13.33 -6.24
CA PRO A 117 -3.57 13.82 -5.66
C PRO A 117 -4.66 14.00 -6.74
N LEU A 118 -5.90 14.24 -6.30
CA LEU A 118 -7.08 14.40 -7.17
C LEU A 118 -6.97 15.55 -8.16
N THR A 119 -6.12 16.55 -7.90
CA THR A 119 -5.80 17.64 -8.84
C THR A 119 -5.07 17.15 -10.11
N ALA A 120 -4.46 15.97 -10.06
CA ALA A 120 -3.91 15.32 -11.24
C ALA A 120 -5.02 14.59 -12.03
N VAL A 121 -4.77 14.35 -13.32
CA VAL A 121 -5.71 13.62 -14.19
C VAL A 121 -5.71 12.12 -13.90
N ASN A 122 -6.85 11.45 -14.11
CA ASN A 122 -6.99 10.01 -13.88
C ASN A 122 -6.03 9.16 -14.72
N SER A 123 -5.68 9.61 -15.93
CA SER A 123 -4.71 8.91 -16.80
C SER A 123 -3.32 8.81 -16.17
N LEU A 124 -2.87 9.87 -15.48
CA LEU A 124 -1.61 9.84 -14.75
C LEU A 124 -1.64 8.83 -13.60
N ARG A 125 -2.70 8.84 -12.77
CA ARG A 125 -2.82 7.88 -11.67
C ARG A 125 -2.86 6.44 -12.16
N ARG A 126 -3.57 6.15 -13.27
CA ARG A 126 -3.53 4.82 -13.90
C ARG A 126 -2.12 4.43 -14.33
N ALA A 127 -1.41 5.33 -15.04
CA ALA A 127 -0.04 5.07 -15.45
C ALA A 127 0.90 4.85 -14.24
N GLN A 128 0.69 5.56 -13.12
CA GLN A 128 1.43 5.33 -11.89
C GLN A 128 1.15 3.94 -11.31
N ILE A 129 -0.10 3.50 -11.26
CA ILE A 129 -0.49 2.17 -10.78
C ILE A 129 0.14 1.07 -11.67
N GLU A 130 0.02 1.19 -12.99
CA GLU A 130 0.60 0.24 -13.96
C GLU A 130 2.13 0.17 -13.82
N SER A 131 2.79 1.34 -13.70
CA SER A 131 4.23 1.39 -13.48
C SER A 131 4.64 0.80 -12.13
N ALA A 132 3.87 1.03 -11.06
CA ALA A 132 4.09 0.41 -9.76
C ALA A 132 4.01 -1.11 -9.86
N HIS A 133 2.98 -1.67 -10.50
CA HIS A 133 2.87 -3.12 -10.70
C HIS A 133 4.06 -3.70 -11.46
N THR A 134 4.57 -2.99 -12.49
CA THR A 134 5.78 -3.39 -13.22
C THR A 134 6.99 -3.45 -12.28
N LYS A 135 7.17 -2.41 -11.44
CA LYS A 135 8.27 -2.36 -10.46
C LYS A 135 8.18 -3.47 -9.40
N LEU A 136 6.98 -3.84 -8.96
CA LEU A 136 6.81 -4.95 -8.03
C LEU A 136 7.17 -6.30 -8.66
N ARG A 137 6.84 -6.50 -9.95
CA ARG A 137 7.29 -7.71 -10.68
C ARG A 137 8.80 -7.76 -10.88
N GLU A 138 9.45 -6.61 -11.11
CA GLU A 138 10.91 -6.51 -11.20
C GLU A 138 11.57 -6.84 -9.86
N LEU A 139 10.98 -6.40 -8.72
CA LEU A 139 11.47 -6.68 -7.37
C LEU A 139 11.34 -8.15 -6.98
N GLY A 140 10.31 -8.84 -7.47
CA GLY A 140 10.05 -10.26 -7.22
C GLY A 140 9.43 -10.96 -8.42
N PRO A 141 10.23 -11.34 -9.44
CA PRO A 141 9.69 -12.01 -10.63
C PRO A 141 8.97 -13.32 -10.27
N GLY A 142 7.71 -13.43 -10.68
CA GLY A 142 6.88 -14.62 -10.43
C GLY A 142 6.37 -14.77 -8.99
N LEU A 143 6.74 -13.86 -8.07
CA LEU A 143 6.26 -13.92 -6.69
C LEU A 143 4.85 -13.35 -6.55
N PRO A 144 4.07 -13.85 -5.58
CA PRO A 144 2.86 -13.18 -5.13
C PRO A 144 3.16 -11.74 -4.70
N ALA A 145 2.26 -10.81 -5.02
CA ALA A 145 2.45 -9.41 -4.67
C ALA A 145 1.17 -8.77 -4.14
N LEU A 146 1.33 -7.90 -3.14
CA LEU A 146 0.29 -7.07 -2.54
C LEU A 146 0.74 -5.61 -2.49
N MET A 147 0.01 -4.72 -3.14
CA MET A 147 0.20 -3.28 -3.03
C MET A 147 -1.02 -2.65 -2.35
N VAL A 148 -0.78 -1.92 -1.28
CA VAL A 148 -1.82 -1.23 -0.51
C VAL A 148 -1.49 0.25 -0.37
N GLY A 149 -2.48 1.10 -0.20
CA GLY A 149 -2.23 2.52 0.02
C GLY A 149 -3.35 3.43 -0.43
N ASP A 150 -3.01 4.72 -0.53
CA ASP A 150 -3.86 5.76 -1.07
C ASP A 150 -3.69 5.86 -2.60
N PHE A 151 -4.64 5.32 -3.33
CA PHE A 151 -4.64 5.35 -4.79
C PHE A 151 -5.20 6.65 -5.37
N ASN A 152 -5.78 7.51 -4.53
CA ASN A 152 -6.42 8.76 -4.98
C ASN A 152 -7.38 8.55 -6.17
N TYR A 153 -8.07 7.40 -6.19
CA TYR A 153 -8.93 6.97 -7.31
C TYR A 153 -10.33 6.60 -6.83
N PRO A 154 -11.12 7.57 -6.33
CA PRO A 154 -12.40 7.31 -5.65
C PRO A 154 -13.53 6.90 -6.59
N TRP A 155 -13.39 7.15 -7.91
CA TRP A 155 -14.42 6.89 -8.92
C TRP A 155 -13.86 6.01 -10.05
N PHE A 156 -14.78 5.47 -10.90
CA PHE A 156 -14.44 4.68 -12.09
C PHE A 156 -13.69 3.37 -11.80
N HIS A 157 -13.94 2.75 -10.64
CA HIS A 157 -13.29 1.50 -10.25
C HIS A 157 -13.52 0.36 -11.25
N LYS A 158 -14.67 0.34 -11.97
CA LYS A 158 -14.92 -0.68 -13.01
C LYS A 158 -13.89 -0.61 -14.14
N SER A 159 -13.59 0.58 -14.64
CA SER A 159 -12.58 0.76 -15.70
C SER A 159 -11.15 0.52 -15.20
N LEU A 160 -10.88 0.86 -13.93
CA LEU A 160 -9.60 0.55 -13.30
C LEU A 160 -9.42 -0.95 -13.14
N ARG A 161 -10.46 -1.67 -12.68
CA ARG A 161 -10.45 -3.13 -12.53
C ARG A 161 -10.16 -3.84 -13.86
N ALA A 162 -10.80 -3.45 -14.95
CA ALA A 162 -10.56 -4.04 -16.27
C ALA A 162 -9.07 -3.95 -16.66
N ARG A 163 -8.46 -2.78 -16.49
CA ARG A 163 -7.02 -2.57 -16.78
C ARG A 163 -6.10 -3.36 -15.85
N MET A 164 -6.48 -3.54 -14.59
CA MET A 164 -5.69 -4.34 -13.64
C MET A 164 -5.68 -5.81 -14.03
N VAL A 165 -6.80 -6.36 -14.49
CA VAL A 165 -6.87 -7.72 -15.02
C VAL A 165 -5.91 -7.89 -16.20
N GLU A 166 -5.83 -6.92 -17.13
CA GLU A 166 -4.87 -6.91 -18.23
C GLU A 166 -3.40 -6.92 -17.72
N SER A 167 -3.15 -6.31 -16.57
CA SER A 167 -1.85 -6.31 -15.92
C SER A 167 -1.62 -7.50 -14.95
N GLY A 168 -2.53 -8.48 -14.89
CA GLY A 168 -2.41 -9.64 -14.01
C GLY A 168 -2.57 -9.33 -12.52
N PHE A 169 -3.14 -8.16 -12.17
CA PHE A 169 -3.48 -7.80 -10.79
C PHE A 169 -4.99 -7.74 -10.60
N GLU A 170 -5.43 -8.08 -9.40
CA GLU A 170 -6.80 -7.95 -8.96
C GLU A 170 -6.97 -6.69 -8.11
N LEU A 171 -8.11 -5.99 -8.26
CA LEU A 171 -8.47 -4.84 -7.43
C LEU A 171 -9.37 -5.27 -6.29
N ASN A 172 -8.92 -5.03 -5.06
CA ASN A 172 -9.59 -5.38 -3.81
C ASN A 172 -9.95 -4.09 -3.07
N ARG A 173 -11.22 -3.70 -3.18
CA ARG A 173 -11.74 -2.45 -2.61
C ARG A 173 -12.09 -2.64 -1.13
N SER A 174 -11.87 -1.59 -0.32
CA SER A 174 -12.34 -1.50 1.06
C SER A 174 -13.87 -1.66 1.16
N ASP A 175 -14.35 -2.28 2.25
CA ASP A 175 -15.78 -2.52 2.53
C ASP A 175 -16.57 -1.21 2.70
N ARG A 176 -15.93 -0.15 3.20
CA ARG A 176 -16.51 1.18 3.43
C ARG A 176 -15.63 2.28 2.83
N THR A 177 -16.19 3.49 2.74
CA THR A 177 -15.44 4.67 2.32
C THR A 177 -14.33 4.99 3.32
N THR A 178 -13.13 5.28 2.82
CA THR A 178 -11.93 5.50 3.63
C THR A 178 -11.60 6.98 3.82
N TYR A 179 -12.10 7.87 2.97
CA TYR A 179 -11.86 9.31 3.04
C TYR A 179 -13.10 10.09 3.45
N ALA A 180 -12.96 11.03 4.39
CA ALA A 180 -14.09 11.74 5.01
C ALA A 180 -13.80 13.21 5.38
N ARG A 181 -12.85 13.89 4.71
CA ARG A 181 -12.48 15.28 5.03
C ARG A 181 -13.64 16.27 4.85
N TYR A 182 -14.47 16.07 3.83
CA TYR A 182 -15.58 16.96 3.52
C TYR A 182 -16.91 16.23 3.64
N LYS A 183 -17.93 16.93 4.18
CA LYS A 183 -19.27 16.36 4.44
C LYS A 183 -19.89 15.65 3.22
N TYR A 184 -19.62 16.16 2.01
CA TYR A 184 -20.21 15.67 0.76
C TYR A 184 -19.22 14.94 -0.15
N PHE A 185 -17.95 14.86 0.25
CA PHE A 185 -16.90 14.20 -0.55
C PHE A 185 -16.36 12.99 0.20
N ARG A 186 -16.94 11.84 -0.12
CA ARG A 186 -16.56 10.55 0.45
C ARG A 186 -16.23 9.57 -0.66
N GLY A 187 -15.22 8.74 -0.47
CA GLY A 187 -14.82 7.77 -1.47
C GLY A 187 -13.93 6.66 -0.91
N HIS A 188 -13.74 5.63 -1.74
CA HIS A 188 -12.77 4.57 -1.50
C HIS A 188 -11.44 4.98 -2.13
N PHE A 189 -10.64 5.72 -1.39
CA PHE A 189 -9.33 6.19 -1.82
C PHE A 189 -8.26 5.12 -1.55
N ASP A 190 -8.43 4.42 -0.42
CA ASP A 190 -7.51 3.42 0.07
C ASP A 190 -8.07 2.03 -0.26
N PHE A 191 -7.27 1.23 -0.93
CA PHE A 191 -7.61 -0.13 -1.32
C PHE A 191 -6.35 -0.96 -1.55
N ALA A 192 -6.51 -2.19 -2.03
CA ALA A 192 -5.41 -3.08 -2.33
C ALA A 192 -5.46 -3.57 -3.79
N THR A 193 -4.29 -3.87 -4.34
CA THR A 193 -4.15 -4.67 -5.57
C THR A 193 -3.24 -5.84 -5.32
N SER A 194 -3.57 -7.00 -5.87
CA SER A 194 -2.84 -8.25 -5.59
C SER A 194 -2.68 -9.12 -6.82
N THR A 195 -1.64 -9.94 -6.83
CA THR A 195 -1.46 -11.06 -7.76
C THR A 195 -0.89 -12.25 -6.99
N GLY A 196 -1.30 -13.48 -7.32
CA GLY A 196 -0.84 -14.70 -6.65
C GLY A 196 -1.28 -14.86 -5.19
N LEU A 197 -2.19 -14.01 -4.71
CA LEU A 197 -2.75 -14.07 -3.36
C LEU A 197 -4.28 -14.15 -3.42
N GLU A 198 -4.86 -14.85 -2.45
CA GLU A 198 -6.29 -14.79 -2.16
C GLU A 198 -6.55 -13.69 -1.11
N ILE A 199 -7.44 -12.75 -1.42
CA ILE A 199 -7.79 -11.65 -0.50
C ILE A 199 -9.13 -11.98 0.16
N GLY A 200 -9.07 -12.36 1.43
CA GLY A 200 -10.25 -12.66 2.25
C GLY A 200 -11.09 -11.42 2.58
N GLY A 201 -10.51 -10.22 2.47
CA GLY A 201 -11.23 -8.96 2.65
C GLY A 201 -10.32 -7.75 2.84
N VAL A 202 -10.91 -6.56 2.60
CA VAL A 202 -10.31 -5.26 2.90
C VAL A 202 -11.26 -4.50 3.81
N THR A 203 -10.99 -4.54 5.10
CA THR A 203 -11.83 -3.96 6.15
C THR A 203 -11.38 -2.55 6.50
N THR A 204 -12.31 -1.60 6.50
CA THR A 204 -12.06 -0.23 6.95
C THR A 204 -12.09 -0.19 8.49
N LEU A 205 -11.01 0.22 9.10
CA LEU A 205 -10.89 0.36 10.55
C LEU A 205 -11.48 1.69 11.05
N PRO A 206 -11.70 1.86 12.35
CA PRO A 206 -12.11 3.14 12.92
C PRO A 206 -11.13 4.26 12.54
N GLY A 207 -11.67 5.42 12.17
CA GLY A 207 -10.86 6.61 11.87
C GLY A 207 -10.37 7.30 13.15
N GLY A 208 -9.27 8.01 13.02
CA GLY A 208 -8.69 8.86 14.05
C GLY A 208 -8.60 10.32 13.62
N VAL A 209 -7.43 10.96 13.81
CA VAL A 209 -7.21 12.39 13.46
C VAL A 209 -6.89 12.58 11.98
N SER A 210 -6.55 11.53 11.24
CA SER A 210 -6.42 11.60 9.79
C SER A 210 -7.77 11.77 9.11
N ASP A 211 -7.79 12.42 7.94
CA ASP A 211 -8.95 12.44 7.05
C ASP A 211 -9.12 11.14 6.24
N HIS A 212 -8.16 10.24 6.33
CA HIS A 212 -8.25 8.86 5.88
C HIS A 212 -8.50 7.91 7.05
N LYS A 213 -9.19 6.79 6.77
CA LYS A 213 -9.33 5.68 7.71
C LYS A 213 -8.33 4.59 7.34
N PRO A 214 -7.71 3.93 8.33
CA PRO A 214 -6.88 2.78 8.03
C PRO A 214 -7.70 1.66 7.40
N ILE A 215 -7.06 0.85 6.57
CA ILE A 215 -7.62 -0.40 6.05
C ILE A 215 -6.78 -1.58 6.52
N LEU A 216 -7.44 -2.68 6.85
CA LEU A 216 -6.84 -3.97 7.13
C LEU A 216 -7.15 -4.94 6.00
N VAL A 217 -6.11 -5.43 5.35
CA VAL A 217 -6.17 -6.46 4.31
C VAL A 217 -5.81 -7.81 4.89
N SER A 218 -6.70 -8.79 4.71
CA SER A 218 -6.43 -10.19 5.03
C SER A 218 -6.09 -10.93 3.75
N ALA A 219 -4.89 -11.48 3.66
CA ALA A 219 -4.37 -12.18 2.48
C ALA A 219 -3.81 -13.55 2.85
N SER A 220 -4.00 -14.54 1.98
CA SER A 220 -3.40 -15.86 2.04
C SER A 220 -2.75 -16.22 0.71
N TYR A 221 -1.78 -17.13 0.72
CA TYR A 221 -1.21 -17.66 -0.50
C TYR A 221 -2.21 -18.57 -1.19
N ARG A 222 -2.31 -18.49 -2.51
CA ARG A 222 -3.11 -19.46 -3.29
C ARG A 222 -2.50 -20.85 -3.17
N SER A 223 -3.36 -21.87 -3.19
CA SER A 223 -2.90 -23.25 -3.23
C SER A 223 -2.28 -23.58 -4.60
N GLU A 224 -1.23 -24.40 -4.64
CA GLU A 224 -0.56 -24.80 -5.89
C GLU A 224 -1.49 -25.48 -6.92
N SER A 225 -2.64 -26.03 -6.46
CA SER A 225 -3.65 -26.62 -7.33
C SER A 225 -4.42 -25.58 -8.16
N GLU A 226 -4.53 -24.34 -7.68
CA GLU A 226 -5.24 -23.26 -8.36
C GLU A 226 -4.36 -22.52 -9.37
N ASP A 227 -3.06 -22.44 -9.13
CA ASP A 227 -2.10 -21.81 -10.05
C ASP A 227 -1.97 -22.61 -11.37
N ARG A 228 -2.18 -23.94 -11.34
CA ARG A 228 -2.13 -24.80 -12.55
C ARG A 228 -3.38 -24.69 -13.44
N LEU A 229 -4.48 -24.14 -12.93
CA LEU A 229 -5.72 -23.98 -13.70
C LEU A 229 -5.83 -22.59 -14.36
N SER A 230 -4.93 -21.66 -13.99
CA SER A 230 -4.93 -20.26 -14.50
C SER A 230 -3.76 -19.96 -15.45
N ALA A 231 -2.90 -20.93 -15.75
CA ALA A 231 -1.80 -20.87 -16.71
C ALA A 231 -2.17 -21.57 -18.03
#